data_c0868265339358a09880c63e6a32ae15
#
_entry.id   c0868265339358a09880c63e6a32ae15
#
_cell.length_a   1.000
_cell.length_b   1.000
_cell.length_c   1.000
_cell.angle_alpha   90.00
_cell.angle_beta   90.00
_cell.angle_gamma   90.00
#
_symmetry.space_group_name_H-M   'P 1'
#
loop_
_entity.id
_entity.type
_entity.pdbx_description
1 polymer ?
#
loop_
_entity_poly.entity_id
_entity_poly.type
_entity_poly.pdbx_seq_one_letter_code
_entity_poly.pdbx_strand_id
1 'polypeptide(L)'
;MTKYVKLAAMAGYQPERVVTNDELSQFIDTSDEWIQSHTGIKERHYAIDENTSDLGTQVARKLLAQTGMEATEIDLIIVATISPDALTPATAAIVQGNIGAIKAFAYDISTACSGFVFALSTAEKFLRSGAYQNAIVIAAETMSKTMDFKDRTSAVFFGDGAAGALLTTTDNPAEEIFHGEKLCTQGIKMLSTAGGSNL
;
A
#
# COMPACT_ATOMS: atom_id res chain seq x y z
N MET A 1 24.59 -0.65 18.88
CA MET A 1 24.80 -1.88 18.09
C MET A 1 23.78 -1.86 16.95
N THR A 2 24.18 -2.21 15.74
CA THR A 2 23.26 -2.35 14.61
C THR A 2 22.30 -3.49 14.88
N LYS A 3 20.99 -3.25 14.77
CA LYS A 3 19.96 -4.28 14.94
C LYS A 3 19.71 -4.99 13.61
N TYR A 4 19.28 -6.22 13.68
CA TYR A 4 18.70 -6.96 12.55
C TYR A 4 17.21 -6.68 12.47
N VAL A 5 16.62 -6.87 11.30
CA VAL A 5 15.19 -6.60 11.07
C VAL A 5 14.52 -7.86 10.56
N LYS A 6 13.44 -8.26 11.21
CA LYS A 6 12.64 -9.41 10.84
C LYS A 6 11.21 -9.03 10.48
N LEU A 7 10.58 -9.89 9.70
CA LEU A 7 9.16 -9.83 9.38
C LEU A 7 8.37 -10.51 10.51
N ALA A 8 7.55 -9.73 11.21
CA ALA A 8 6.71 -10.25 12.29
C ALA A 8 5.36 -10.76 11.77
N ALA A 9 4.75 -10.05 10.81
CA ALA A 9 3.46 -10.44 10.20
C ALA A 9 3.29 -9.82 8.82
N MET A 10 2.39 -10.42 8.03
CA MET A 10 1.86 -9.85 6.78
C MET A 10 0.34 -9.95 6.78
N ALA A 11 -0.33 -8.96 6.21
CA ALA A 11 -1.77 -8.95 6.07
C ALA A 11 -2.21 -8.25 4.78
N GLY A 12 -3.40 -8.61 4.28
CA GLY A 12 -4.04 -7.95 3.16
C GLY A 12 -5.51 -7.65 3.45
N TYR A 13 -6.04 -6.68 2.73
CA TYR A 13 -7.46 -6.32 2.74
C TYR A 13 -7.91 -5.97 1.32
N GLN A 14 -9.09 -6.42 0.98
CA GLN A 14 -9.78 -6.11 -0.27
C GLN A 14 -11.19 -5.62 0.08
N PRO A 15 -11.70 -4.57 -0.59
CA PRO A 15 -13.10 -4.16 -0.49
C PRO A 15 -14.05 -5.30 -0.85
N GLU A 16 -15.26 -5.27 -0.31
CA GLU A 16 -16.23 -6.37 -0.53
C GLU A 16 -16.79 -6.45 -1.95
N ARG A 17 -16.93 -5.28 -2.63
CA ARG A 17 -17.51 -5.22 -3.95
C ARG A 17 -16.60 -5.84 -5.01
N VAL A 18 -17.02 -6.95 -5.56
CA VAL A 18 -16.40 -7.59 -6.74
C VAL A 18 -16.99 -6.98 -8.02
N VAL A 19 -16.14 -6.64 -8.97
CA VAL A 19 -16.50 -6.15 -10.31
C VAL A 19 -15.91 -7.09 -11.34
N THR A 20 -16.76 -7.76 -12.12
CA THR A 20 -16.36 -8.68 -13.17
C THR A 20 -16.01 -7.95 -14.48
N ASN A 21 -15.33 -8.65 -15.39
CA ASN A 21 -15.06 -8.11 -16.73
C ASN A 21 -16.35 -7.86 -17.50
N ASP A 22 -17.36 -8.73 -17.35
CA ASP A 22 -18.67 -8.55 -18.00
C ASP A 22 -19.41 -7.30 -17.50
N GLU A 23 -19.27 -6.97 -16.22
CA GLU A 23 -19.81 -5.71 -15.68
C GLU A 23 -19.09 -4.50 -16.30
N LEU A 24 -17.76 -4.53 -16.42
CA LEU A 24 -17.00 -3.45 -17.07
C LEU A 24 -17.39 -3.28 -18.54
N SER A 25 -17.64 -4.35 -19.25
CA SER A 25 -18.00 -4.31 -20.69
C SER A 25 -19.34 -3.64 -20.96
N GLN A 26 -20.16 -3.38 -19.93
CA GLN A 26 -21.43 -2.65 -20.10
C GLN A 26 -21.20 -1.14 -20.33
N PHE A 27 -20.04 -0.61 -19.96
CA PHE A 27 -19.75 0.85 -20.07
C PHE A 27 -18.36 1.16 -20.64
N ILE A 28 -17.52 0.15 -20.86
CA ILE A 28 -16.23 0.26 -21.52
C ILE A 28 -16.23 -0.64 -22.75
N ASP A 29 -15.72 -0.17 -23.89
CA ASP A 29 -15.57 -0.97 -25.11
C ASP A 29 -14.48 -2.04 -24.94
N THR A 30 -14.84 -3.17 -24.30
CA THR A 30 -13.98 -4.31 -24.00
C THR A 30 -14.81 -5.60 -23.88
N SER A 31 -14.15 -6.73 -23.61
CA SER A 31 -14.80 -8.01 -23.30
C SER A 31 -14.00 -8.79 -22.27
N ASP A 32 -14.64 -9.76 -21.61
CA ASP A 32 -13.95 -10.66 -20.68
C ASP A 32 -12.80 -11.40 -21.37
N GLU A 33 -13.02 -11.93 -22.59
CA GLU A 33 -12.00 -12.62 -23.37
C GLU A 33 -10.79 -11.71 -23.66
N TRP A 34 -11.05 -10.47 -24.05
CA TRP A 34 -9.98 -9.50 -24.33
C TRP A 34 -9.16 -9.19 -23.07
N ILE A 35 -9.83 -8.88 -21.95
CA ILE A 35 -9.15 -8.56 -20.69
C ILE A 35 -8.32 -9.75 -20.20
N GLN A 36 -8.90 -10.95 -20.18
CA GLN A 36 -8.19 -12.14 -19.70
C GLN A 36 -6.99 -12.50 -20.59
N SER A 37 -7.13 -12.44 -21.91
CA SER A 37 -6.03 -12.77 -22.82
C SER A 37 -4.83 -11.82 -22.73
N HIS A 38 -5.06 -10.54 -22.38
CA HIS A 38 -4.02 -9.53 -22.27
C HIS A 38 -3.47 -9.34 -20.86
N THR A 39 -4.24 -9.64 -19.83
CA THR A 39 -3.91 -9.30 -18.44
C THR A 39 -4.00 -10.48 -17.47
N GLY A 40 -4.78 -11.50 -17.80
CA GLY A 40 -5.14 -12.58 -16.89
C GLY A 40 -6.17 -12.18 -15.82
N ILE A 41 -6.63 -10.93 -15.80
CA ILE A 41 -7.57 -10.41 -14.79
C ILE A 41 -8.97 -10.92 -15.10
N LYS A 42 -9.62 -11.56 -14.12
CA LYS A 42 -11.01 -12.02 -14.19
C LYS A 42 -11.98 -11.08 -13.50
N GLU A 43 -11.55 -10.51 -12.38
CA GLU A 43 -12.33 -9.63 -11.54
C GLU A 43 -11.41 -8.68 -10.75
N ARG A 44 -11.97 -7.63 -10.19
CA ARG A 44 -11.30 -6.69 -9.29
C ARG A 44 -12.26 -6.28 -8.19
N HIS A 45 -11.71 -5.69 -7.12
CA HIS A 45 -12.50 -5.15 -6.03
C HIS A 45 -12.52 -3.63 -6.11
N TYR A 46 -13.66 -3.01 -5.84
CA TYR A 46 -13.80 -1.56 -5.79
C TYR A 46 -14.33 -1.12 -4.42
N ALA A 47 -13.65 -0.15 -3.84
CA ALA A 47 -14.10 0.52 -2.63
C ALA A 47 -15.28 1.46 -2.96
N ILE A 48 -16.39 1.31 -2.25
CA ILE A 48 -17.56 2.16 -2.42
C ILE A 48 -17.49 3.34 -1.44
N ASP A 49 -17.56 3.05 -0.15
CA ASP A 49 -17.56 4.04 0.92
C ASP A 49 -16.20 4.17 1.64
N GLU A 50 -15.27 3.24 1.36
CA GLU A 50 -13.95 3.20 1.96
C GLU A 50 -12.96 4.06 1.18
N ASN A 51 -12.08 4.75 1.88
CA ASN A 51 -10.94 5.47 1.32
C ASN A 51 -9.65 4.66 1.49
N THR A 52 -8.56 5.13 0.93
CA THR A 52 -7.24 4.47 1.02
C THR A 52 -6.80 4.28 2.47
N SER A 53 -7.07 5.25 3.34
CA SER A 53 -6.78 5.14 4.77
C SER A 53 -7.61 4.08 5.48
N ASP A 54 -8.86 3.86 5.05
CA ASP A 54 -9.71 2.82 5.62
C ASP A 54 -9.15 1.44 5.30
N LEU A 55 -8.76 1.20 4.02
CA LEU A 55 -8.12 -0.05 3.61
C LEU A 55 -6.81 -0.28 4.39
N GLY A 56 -5.96 0.74 4.49
CA GLY A 56 -4.72 0.69 5.27
C GLY A 56 -4.96 0.41 6.74
N THR A 57 -6.02 0.99 7.33
CA THR A 57 -6.41 0.77 8.73
C THR A 57 -6.81 -0.69 8.97
N GLN A 58 -7.54 -1.32 8.04
CA GLN A 58 -7.89 -2.75 8.14
C GLN A 58 -6.64 -3.64 8.14
N VAL A 59 -5.67 -3.32 7.27
CA VAL A 59 -4.38 -4.03 7.24
C VAL A 59 -3.64 -3.87 8.56
N ALA A 60 -3.51 -2.65 9.07
CA ALA A 60 -2.81 -2.38 10.33
C ALA A 60 -3.44 -3.13 11.51
N ARG A 61 -4.77 -3.14 11.62
CA ARG A 61 -5.50 -3.89 12.65
C ARG A 61 -5.24 -5.40 12.56
N LYS A 62 -5.23 -5.97 11.34
CA LYS A 62 -4.91 -7.39 11.14
C LYS A 62 -3.48 -7.73 11.55
N LEU A 63 -2.50 -6.86 11.23
CA LEU A 63 -1.09 -7.04 11.62
C LEU A 63 -0.94 -7.05 13.15
N LEU A 64 -1.57 -6.09 13.84
CA LEU A 64 -1.58 -6.05 15.30
C LEU A 64 -2.24 -7.30 15.92
N ALA A 65 -3.39 -7.70 15.39
CA ALA A 65 -4.07 -8.90 15.86
C ALA A 65 -3.28 -10.19 15.68
N GLN A 66 -2.56 -10.33 14.55
CA GLN A 66 -1.71 -11.51 14.28
C GLN A 66 -0.50 -11.61 15.21
N THR A 67 0.06 -10.46 15.61
CA THR A 67 1.26 -10.42 16.46
C THR A 67 0.94 -10.34 17.94
N GLY A 68 -0.29 -9.97 18.31
CA GLY A 68 -0.66 -9.63 19.69
C GLY A 68 -0.02 -8.33 20.20
N MET A 69 0.57 -7.52 19.29
CA MET A 69 1.25 -6.28 19.62
C MET A 69 0.22 -5.16 19.85
N GLU A 70 0.43 -4.36 20.88
CA GLU A 70 -0.38 -3.18 21.12
C GLU A 70 -0.02 -2.05 20.16
N ALA A 71 -0.99 -1.26 19.72
CA ALA A 71 -0.74 -0.15 18.80
C ALA A 71 0.28 0.89 19.35
N THR A 72 0.34 1.03 20.67
CA THR A 72 1.29 1.93 21.36
C THR A 72 2.74 1.45 21.33
N GLU A 73 2.99 0.22 20.87
CA GLU A 73 4.35 -0.32 20.67
C GLU A 73 4.88 -0.05 19.26
N ILE A 74 4.05 0.50 18.36
CA ILE A 74 4.48 0.89 17.02
C ILE A 74 5.19 2.24 17.06
N ASP A 75 6.37 2.31 16.46
CA ASP A 75 7.19 3.51 16.38
C ASP A 75 7.06 4.25 15.05
N LEU A 76 6.74 3.52 13.97
CA LEU A 76 6.72 4.06 12.61
C LEU A 76 5.59 3.44 11.79
N ILE A 77 4.89 4.29 11.03
CA ILE A 77 3.95 3.85 10.00
C ILE A 77 4.30 4.54 8.68
N ILE A 78 4.53 3.75 7.63
CA ILE A 78 4.72 4.25 6.27
C ILE A 78 3.61 3.69 5.39
N VAL A 79 2.89 4.57 4.71
CA VAL A 79 1.93 4.18 3.66
C VAL A 79 2.49 4.55 2.30
N ALA A 80 2.64 3.56 1.43
CA ALA A 80 2.95 3.74 0.03
C ALA A 80 1.64 3.87 -0.76
N THR A 81 1.39 5.05 -1.33
CA THR A 81 0.16 5.32 -2.08
C THR A 81 0.36 6.43 -3.12
N ILE A 82 -0.38 6.35 -4.23
CA ILE A 82 -0.57 7.41 -5.22
C ILE A 82 -2.02 7.87 -5.29
N SER A 83 -2.91 7.27 -4.49
CA SER A 83 -4.32 7.65 -4.34
C SER A 83 -4.64 7.97 -2.86
N PRO A 84 -3.94 8.96 -2.25
CA PRO A 84 -4.20 9.33 -0.86
C PRO A 84 -5.61 9.91 -0.70
N ASP A 85 -6.17 9.84 0.50
CA ASP A 85 -7.49 10.41 0.81
C ASP A 85 -7.52 11.93 0.54
N ALA A 86 -6.41 12.60 0.81
CA ALA A 86 -6.22 14.03 0.59
C ALA A 86 -4.72 14.36 0.47
N LEU A 87 -4.39 15.57 0.01
CA LEU A 87 -3.00 16.05 0.04
C LEU A 87 -2.46 16.19 1.46
N THR A 88 -3.33 16.47 2.42
CA THR A 88 -3.03 16.56 3.85
C THR A 88 -4.32 16.37 4.66
N PRO A 89 -4.27 15.65 5.81
CA PRO A 89 -3.10 14.96 6.36
C PRO A 89 -2.64 13.76 5.51
N ALA A 90 -1.42 13.27 5.75
CA ALA A 90 -0.93 12.04 5.14
C ALA A 90 -1.85 10.85 5.48
N THR A 91 -2.04 9.94 4.53
CA THR A 91 -2.83 8.70 4.73
C THR A 91 -2.31 7.89 5.92
N ALA A 92 -0.98 7.79 6.06
CA ALA A 92 -0.33 7.13 7.20
C ALA A 92 -0.71 7.78 8.54
N ALA A 93 -0.87 9.11 8.60
CA ALA A 93 -1.28 9.80 9.82
C ALA A 93 -2.74 9.50 10.18
N ILE A 94 -3.62 9.34 9.18
CA ILE A 94 -4.99 8.91 9.41
C ILE A 94 -5.01 7.47 9.94
N VAL A 95 -4.27 6.56 9.31
CA VAL A 95 -4.13 5.16 9.78
C VAL A 95 -3.61 5.13 11.22
N GLN A 96 -2.57 5.91 11.53
CA GLN A 96 -1.98 6.04 12.86
C GLN A 96 -3.04 6.42 13.92
N GLY A 97 -3.85 7.43 13.62
CA GLY A 97 -4.96 7.87 14.49
C GLY A 97 -6.02 6.78 14.66
N ASN A 98 -6.43 6.13 13.55
CA ASN A 98 -7.48 5.12 13.52
C ASN A 98 -7.16 3.85 14.33
N ILE A 99 -5.88 3.49 14.45
CA ILE A 99 -5.44 2.33 15.25
C ILE A 99 -4.96 2.72 16.66
N GLY A 100 -4.86 4.00 16.97
CA GLY A 100 -4.39 4.48 18.27
C GLY A 100 -2.87 4.35 18.50
N ALA A 101 -2.06 4.35 17.45
CA ALA A 101 -0.60 4.25 17.53
C ALA A 101 0.03 5.59 17.89
N ILE A 102 -0.33 6.15 19.04
CA ILE A 102 -0.05 7.53 19.45
C ILE A 102 1.45 7.89 19.57
N LYS A 103 2.33 6.89 19.66
CA LYS A 103 3.77 7.08 19.72
C LYS A 103 4.44 7.04 18.35
N ALA A 104 3.76 6.48 17.35
CA ALA A 104 4.31 6.32 16.02
C ALA A 104 4.41 7.67 15.29
N PHE A 105 5.52 7.93 14.61
CA PHE A 105 5.52 8.92 13.54
C PHE A 105 5.06 8.26 12.24
N ALA A 106 4.38 9.04 11.39
CA ALA A 106 3.71 8.49 10.22
C ALA A 106 3.83 9.44 9.03
N TYR A 107 4.07 8.90 7.84
CA TYR A 107 4.13 9.64 6.58
C TYR A 107 3.88 8.73 5.38
N ASP A 108 3.47 9.34 4.27
CA ASP A 108 3.28 8.64 3.01
C ASP A 108 4.54 8.68 2.14
N ILE A 109 4.70 7.67 1.29
CA ILE A 109 5.71 7.62 0.24
C ILE A 109 5.05 7.39 -1.11
N SER A 110 5.45 8.16 -2.11
CA SER A 110 4.87 8.12 -3.45
C SER A 110 5.92 7.72 -4.49
N THR A 111 5.97 6.44 -4.81
CA THR A 111 6.84 5.86 -5.84
C THR A 111 6.09 4.82 -6.68
N ALA A 112 4.78 5.01 -6.83
CA ALA A 112 3.89 4.16 -7.61
C ALA A 112 4.09 2.65 -7.30
N CYS A 113 4.16 1.80 -8.34
CA CYS A 113 4.25 0.34 -8.19
C CYS A 113 5.47 -0.14 -7.37
N SER A 114 6.51 0.68 -7.23
CA SER A 114 7.68 0.39 -6.41
C SER A 114 7.52 0.86 -4.95
N GLY A 115 6.40 1.49 -4.61
CA GLY A 115 6.17 2.16 -3.32
C GLY A 115 6.43 1.28 -2.12
N PHE A 116 5.91 0.06 -2.14
CA PHE A 116 6.10 -0.89 -1.03
C PHE A 116 7.58 -1.25 -0.80
N VAL A 117 8.35 -1.45 -1.88
CA VAL A 117 9.79 -1.78 -1.78
C VAL A 117 10.57 -0.61 -1.18
N PHE A 118 10.30 0.63 -1.63
CA PHE A 118 10.93 1.83 -1.06
C PHE A 118 10.53 2.04 0.39
N ALA A 119 9.27 1.80 0.72
CA ALA A 119 8.78 1.92 2.10
C ALA A 119 9.42 0.88 3.03
N LEU A 120 9.56 -0.39 2.59
CA LEU A 120 10.26 -1.44 3.32
C LEU A 120 11.73 -1.07 3.56
N SER A 121 12.45 -0.64 2.51
CA SER A 121 13.83 -0.20 2.62
C SER A 121 13.98 0.98 3.60
N THR A 122 13.06 1.94 3.55
CA THR A 122 13.08 3.09 4.45
C THR A 122 12.84 2.66 5.90
N ALA A 123 11.83 1.83 6.15
CA ALA A 123 11.54 1.32 7.50
C ALA A 123 12.73 0.52 8.07
N GLU A 124 13.36 -0.33 7.24
CA GLU A 124 14.56 -1.08 7.64
C GLU A 124 15.68 -0.16 8.14
N LYS A 125 15.96 0.96 7.45
CA LYS A 125 17.00 1.91 7.88
C LYS A 125 16.69 2.53 9.24
N PHE A 126 15.42 2.90 9.49
CA PHE A 126 15.01 3.40 10.81
C PHE A 126 15.17 2.35 11.91
N LEU A 127 14.73 1.13 11.68
CA LEU A 127 14.82 0.05 12.65
C LEU A 127 16.27 -0.36 12.92
N ARG A 128 17.09 -0.48 11.86
CA ARG A 128 18.51 -0.85 11.96
C ARG A 128 19.33 0.18 12.73
N SER A 129 18.91 1.44 12.80
CA SER A 129 19.55 2.46 13.64
C SER A 129 19.51 2.11 15.12
N GLY A 130 18.56 1.28 15.55
CA GLY A 130 18.32 0.93 16.95
C GLY A 130 17.54 1.98 17.74
N ALA A 131 17.14 3.09 17.10
CA ALA A 131 16.32 4.11 17.75
C ALA A 131 14.82 3.72 17.77
N TYR A 132 14.39 2.87 16.87
CA TYR A 132 13.03 2.38 16.72
C TYR A 132 13.01 0.86 16.67
N GLN A 133 11.91 0.24 17.08
CA GLN A 133 11.81 -1.21 17.21
C GLN A 133 10.76 -1.83 16.30
N ASN A 134 9.62 -1.17 16.10
CA ASN A 134 8.47 -1.72 15.40
C ASN A 134 7.95 -0.76 14.34
N ALA A 135 7.81 -1.24 13.11
CA ALA A 135 7.29 -0.45 12.00
C ALA A 135 6.18 -1.21 11.26
N ILE A 136 5.10 -0.50 10.92
CA ILE A 136 4.09 -0.96 9.99
C ILE A 136 4.34 -0.29 8.64
N VAL A 137 4.45 -1.10 7.59
CA VAL A 137 4.59 -0.67 6.20
C VAL A 137 3.39 -1.18 5.42
N ILE A 138 2.67 -0.27 4.76
CA ILE A 138 1.44 -0.57 4.03
C ILE A 138 1.56 -0.02 2.61
N ALA A 139 1.13 -0.79 1.62
CA ALA A 139 0.72 -0.28 0.32
C ALA A 139 -0.81 -0.31 0.27
N ALA A 140 -1.44 0.82 -0.09
CA ALA A 140 -2.89 0.93 -0.16
C ALA A 140 -3.29 1.86 -1.30
N GLU A 141 -4.28 1.44 -2.09
CA GLU A 141 -4.77 2.20 -3.22
C GLU A 141 -6.29 2.08 -3.38
N THR A 142 -6.92 3.19 -3.72
CA THR A 142 -8.30 3.26 -4.21
C THR A 142 -8.29 3.82 -5.64
N MET A 143 -7.67 3.07 -6.55
CA MET A 143 -7.48 3.49 -7.95
C MET A 143 -8.81 3.69 -8.68
N SER A 144 -9.86 2.95 -8.30
CA SER A 144 -11.20 3.10 -8.88
C SER A 144 -11.76 4.52 -8.76
N LYS A 145 -11.31 5.28 -7.73
CA LYS A 145 -11.76 6.66 -7.48
C LYS A 145 -11.04 7.71 -8.33
N THR A 146 -9.94 7.33 -8.97
CA THR A 146 -9.08 8.25 -9.73
C THR A 146 -9.01 7.93 -11.22
N MET A 147 -9.50 6.75 -11.62
CA MET A 147 -9.49 6.32 -13.03
C MET A 147 -10.54 7.02 -13.87
N ASP A 148 -10.18 7.29 -15.13
CA ASP A 148 -11.16 7.60 -16.16
C ASP A 148 -11.72 6.30 -16.76
N PHE A 149 -12.94 5.94 -16.42
CA PHE A 149 -13.61 4.75 -16.96
C PHE A 149 -13.94 4.83 -18.46
N LYS A 150 -13.70 5.96 -19.12
CA LYS A 150 -13.78 6.08 -20.57
C LYS A 150 -12.49 5.65 -21.26
N ASP A 151 -11.38 5.64 -20.52
CA ASP A 151 -10.10 5.19 -21.04
C ASP A 151 -9.96 3.67 -20.85
N ARG A 152 -10.30 2.91 -21.89
CA ARG A 152 -10.16 1.44 -21.90
C ARG A 152 -8.71 0.96 -21.75
N THR A 153 -7.71 1.83 -21.99
CA THR A 153 -6.29 1.44 -21.89
C THR A 153 -5.76 1.41 -20.47
N SER A 154 -6.50 1.99 -19.52
CA SER A 154 -6.14 2.00 -18.09
C SER A 154 -7.20 1.36 -17.20
N ALA A 155 -8.48 1.62 -17.44
CA ALA A 155 -9.57 1.23 -16.55
C ALA A 155 -9.72 -0.29 -16.33
N VAL A 156 -9.25 -1.12 -17.26
CA VAL A 156 -9.33 -2.58 -17.17
C VAL A 156 -8.28 -3.20 -16.24
N PHE A 157 -7.21 -2.46 -15.88
CA PHE A 157 -6.05 -2.99 -15.16
C PHE A 157 -6.16 -2.86 -13.63
N PHE A 158 -6.89 -1.87 -13.13
CA PHE A 158 -6.79 -1.48 -11.74
C PHE A 158 -8.01 -1.89 -10.93
N GLY A 159 -7.77 -2.16 -9.66
CA GLY A 159 -8.74 -2.32 -8.61
C GLY A 159 -8.22 -1.65 -7.33
N ASP A 160 -8.92 -1.85 -6.23
CA ASP A 160 -8.64 -1.28 -4.93
C ASP A 160 -8.21 -2.37 -3.96
N GLY A 161 -7.32 -2.03 -3.06
CA GLY A 161 -6.86 -2.96 -2.04
C GLY A 161 -5.71 -2.40 -1.23
N ALA A 162 -5.38 -3.12 -0.17
CA ALA A 162 -4.23 -2.83 0.67
C ALA A 162 -3.54 -4.10 1.12
N ALA A 163 -2.23 -4.03 1.28
CA ALA A 163 -1.43 -5.06 1.92
C ALA A 163 -0.29 -4.43 2.71
N GLY A 164 0.20 -5.14 3.72
CA GLY A 164 1.27 -4.59 4.54
C GLY A 164 2.03 -5.63 5.33
N ALA A 165 3.10 -5.16 5.96
CA ALA A 165 4.00 -5.92 6.80
C ALA A 165 4.23 -5.19 8.11
N LEU A 166 4.36 -5.96 9.19
CA LEU A 166 4.89 -5.50 10.46
C LEU A 166 6.32 -6.00 10.57
N LEU A 167 7.26 -5.06 10.68
CA LEU A 167 8.68 -5.29 10.86
C LEU A 167 9.05 -5.02 12.32
N THR A 168 9.95 -5.82 12.86
CA THR A 168 10.48 -5.61 14.21
C THR A 168 11.99 -5.87 14.25
N THR A 169 12.66 -5.25 15.21
CA THR A 169 14.09 -5.50 15.43
C THR A 169 14.32 -6.84 16.10
N THR A 170 15.47 -7.46 15.83
CA THR A 170 15.94 -8.67 16.48
C THR A 170 17.44 -8.61 16.72
N ASP A 171 17.92 -9.32 17.73
CA ASP A 171 19.35 -9.53 17.97
C ASP A 171 19.86 -10.85 17.33
N ASN A 172 18.95 -11.65 16.77
CA ASN A 172 19.29 -12.90 16.10
C ASN A 172 19.55 -12.66 14.60
N PRO A 173 20.80 -12.78 14.11
CA PRO A 173 21.10 -12.58 12.69
C PRO A 173 20.42 -13.59 11.76
N ALA A 174 20.01 -14.75 12.27
CA ALA A 174 19.31 -15.75 11.45
C ALA A 174 17.86 -15.36 11.10
N GLU A 175 17.30 -14.37 11.77
CA GLU A 175 15.95 -13.82 11.48
C GLU A 175 15.99 -12.61 10.54
N GLU A 176 17.18 -12.15 10.13
CA GLU A 176 17.33 -11.02 9.19
C GLU A 176 16.72 -11.35 7.84
N ILE A 177 15.85 -10.46 7.36
CA ILE A 177 15.21 -10.61 6.03
C ILE A 177 15.84 -9.70 4.95
N PHE A 178 16.62 -8.70 5.34
CA PHE A 178 17.24 -7.75 4.42
C PHE A 178 18.71 -8.12 4.16
N HIS A 179 18.95 -9.01 3.20
CA HIS A 179 20.29 -9.50 2.86
C HIS A 179 21.06 -8.62 1.88
N GLY A 180 20.36 -7.68 1.24
CA GLY A 180 20.93 -6.71 0.32
C GLY A 180 19.82 -5.99 -0.45
N GLU A 181 20.12 -4.80 -0.91
CA GLU A 181 19.20 -4.00 -1.72
C GLU A 181 19.95 -3.21 -2.79
N LYS A 182 19.25 -2.92 -3.87
CA LYS A 182 19.69 -1.95 -4.87
C LYS A 182 18.46 -1.16 -5.32
N LEU A 183 18.43 0.11 -4.94
CA LEU A 183 17.39 1.05 -5.37
C LEU A 183 17.94 1.93 -6.49
N CYS A 184 17.21 2.01 -7.60
CA CYS A 184 17.59 2.83 -8.75
C CYS A 184 16.34 3.58 -9.24
N THR A 185 16.53 4.82 -9.65
CA THR A 185 15.52 5.62 -10.32
C THR A 185 16.05 6.11 -11.64
N GLN A 186 15.31 5.85 -12.73
CA GLN A 186 15.57 6.42 -14.02
C GLN A 186 14.52 7.49 -14.31
N GLY A 187 14.93 8.74 -14.41
CA GLY A 187 14.06 9.83 -14.82
C GLY A 187 13.57 9.63 -16.25
N ILE A 188 12.27 9.46 -16.43
CA ILE A 188 11.62 9.44 -17.74
C ILE A 188 10.75 10.69 -17.88
N LYS A 189 10.58 11.17 -19.13
CA LYS A 189 9.54 12.17 -19.41
C LYS A 189 8.20 11.55 -19.10
N MET A 190 7.42 12.24 -18.28
CA MET A 190 6.12 11.79 -17.80
C MET A 190 5.22 11.41 -18.97
N LEU A 191 4.69 10.19 -18.93
CA LEU A 191 3.44 9.88 -19.62
C LEU A 191 2.35 10.47 -18.74
N SER A 192 1.74 11.56 -19.19
CA SER A 192 0.55 12.08 -18.53
C SER A 192 -0.55 11.02 -18.65
N THR A 193 -0.95 10.42 -17.55
CA THR A 193 -2.24 9.73 -17.51
C THR A 193 -3.30 10.82 -17.68
N ALA A 194 -4.12 10.70 -18.73
CA ALA A 194 -5.27 11.55 -18.92
C ALA A 194 -6.17 11.40 -17.68
N GLY A 195 -6.29 12.43 -16.88
CA GLY A 195 -7.04 12.42 -15.63
C GLY A 195 -6.42 13.30 -14.53
N GLY A 196 -5.16 13.64 -14.66
CA GLY A 196 -4.55 14.66 -13.81
C GLY A 196 -5.20 16.01 -14.12
N SER A 197 -6.09 16.48 -13.25
CA SER A 197 -6.54 17.86 -13.25
C SER A 197 -5.31 18.75 -13.32
N ASN A 198 -5.26 19.63 -14.31
CA ASN A 198 -4.32 20.74 -14.31
C ASN A 198 -4.48 21.50 -12.98
N LEU A 199 -3.55 21.33 -12.06
CA LEU A 199 -3.28 22.26 -10.99
C LEU A 199 -2.32 23.30 -11.49
#